data_50a27fff5e5f691f3742ca3cbe9cc54b
#
_entry.id   50a27fff5e5f691f3742ca3cbe9cc54b
#
_cell.length_a   1.000
_cell.length_b   1.000
_cell.length_c   1.000
_cell.angle_alpha   90.00
_cell.angle_beta   90.00
_cell.angle_gamma   90.00
#
_symmetry.space_group_name_H-M   'P 1'
#
loop_
_entity.id
_entity.type
_entity.pdbx_description
1 polymer ?
#
loop_
_entity_poly.entity_id
_entity_poly.type
_entity_poly.pdbx_seq_one_letter_code
_entity_poly.pdbx_strand_id
1 'polypeptide(L)'
;MVERWHFRMLNDKIRNEAYHAALQETVIPAQDSVLDIGTGSGLLALYANECTPSAITACEGSHVMANLAQVIMEENLAQEVVIINKMSTDMDSKEIGGRRSLLVTEVFDSGLLGEHVLQSLSHAWDNLIADSGKVIPHSAEFFVMGAKCDHLYLKYQLRQSAKSLLKIPKMAIHTLTFGDTYDCTDMSMFKDVTYMTEAHLVLKIDFNNPDDIQQVLQQREPVLVPLMATQTGEINIIIGWFNLHLTKNIIITTDPKSENRANAWQQAVFLDFVSRNIEQNEILETQFLINEGKMTLLSDNLDHITRVSPETLRFLNDIEYTKKIKDCILNVRFLLNLDVTCTNSNSFSQKKSRF
;
A
#
# COMPACT_ATOMS: atom_id res chain seq x y z
N MET A 1 -14.33 14.47 -6.39
CA MET A 1 -15.24 13.41 -5.85
C MET A 1 -14.52 12.82 -4.64
N VAL A 2 -15.22 12.59 -3.54
CA VAL A 2 -14.63 11.95 -2.36
C VAL A 2 -14.56 10.45 -2.61
N GLU A 3 -13.38 9.86 -2.47
CA GLU A 3 -13.16 8.43 -2.67
C GLU A 3 -13.79 7.60 -1.55
N ARG A 4 -14.28 6.39 -1.88
CA ARG A 4 -15.02 5.54 -0.92
C ARG A 4 -14.21 5.10 0.29
N TRP A 5 -12.90 5.00 0.16
CA TRP A 5 -12.02 4.57 1.25
C TRP A 5 -11.97 5.58 2.42
N HIS A 6 -12.21 6.89 2.17
CA HIS A 6 -12.35 7.88 3.25
C HIS A 6 -13.46 7.52 4.26
N PHE A 7 -14.57 6.96 3.78
CA PHE A 7 -15.65 6.53 4.69
C PHE A 7 -15.22 5.35 5.57
N ARG A 8 -14.38 4.46 5.05
CA ARG A 8 -13.84 3.35 5.84
C ARG A 8 -12.94 3.87 6.95
N MET A 9 -12.10 4.85 6.66
CA MET A 9 -11.22 5.49 7.64
C MET A 9 -12.00 6.23 8.73
N LEU A 10 -13.00 7.03 8.35
CA LEU A 10 -13.85 7.75 9.31
C LEU A 10 -14.65 6.82 10.23
N ASN A 11 -14.98 5.61 9.76
CA ASN A 11 -15.72 4.61 10.53
C ASN A 11 -14.81 3.63 11.31
N ASP A 12 -13.50 3.73 11.18
CA ASP A 12 -12.58 2.86 11.92
C ASP A 12 -12.35 3.40 13.34
N LYS A 13 -13.13 2.87 14.26
CA LYS A 13 -13.11 3.28 15.65
C LYS A 13 -11.74 3.03 16.31
N ILE A 14 -11.11 1.87 16.04
CA ILE A 14 -9.81 1.50 16.63
C ILE A 14 -8.74 2.50 16.21
N ARG A 15 -8.66 2.80 14.92
CA ARG A 15 -7.75 3.80 14.37
C ARG A 15 -7.99 5.18 14.99
N ASN A 16 -9.22 5.64 14.96
CA ASN A 16 -9.56 7.00 15.35
C ASN A 16 -9.35 7.24 16.85
N GLU A 17 -9.77 6.30 17.70
CA GLU A 17 -9.55 6.38 19.16
C GLU A 17 -8.06 6.33 19.51
N ALA A 18 -7.26 5.53 18.80
CA ALA A 18 -5.81 5.46 19.02
C ALA A 18 -5.12 6.81 18.68
N TYR A 19 -5.45 7.42 17.53
CA TYR A 19 -4.90 8.75 17.18
C TYR A 19 -5.34 9.83 18.16
N HIS A 20 -6.62 9.82 18.57
CA HIS A 20 -7.14 10.75 19.57
C HIS A 20 -6.36 10.63 20.89
N ALA A 21 -6.20 9.40 21.40
CA ALA A 21 -5.45 9.14 22.63
C ALA A 21 -3.97 9.53 22.49
N ALA A 22 -3.35 9.31 21.33
CA ALA A 22 -1.97 9.68 21.08
C ALA A 22 -1.77 11.21 21.11
N LEU A 23 -2.68 11.97 20.53
CA LEU A 23 -2.67 13.43 20.61
C LEU A 23 -2.87 13.92 22.03
N GLN A 24 -3.82 13.34 22.80
CA GLN A 24 -4.03 13.66 24.22
C GLN A 24 -2.81 13.36 25.09
N GLU A 25 -2.07 12.26 24.79
CA GLU A 25 -0.84 11.90 25.53
C GLU A 25 0.32 12.85 25.18
N THR A 26 0.39 13.36 23.95
CA THR A 26 1.58 14.04 23.43
C THR A 26 1.51 15.55 23.46
N VAL A 27 0.34 16.13 23.16
CA VAL A 27 0.18 17.60 23.07
C VAL A 27 0.27 18.25 24.43
N ILE A 28 1.16 19.23 24.57
CA ILE A 28 1.24 20.09 25.77
C ILE A 28 0.38 21.34 25.51
N PRO A 29 -0.75 21.51 26.24
CA PRO A 29 -1.67 22.63 26.01
C PRO A 29 -0.98 23.99 26.04
N ALA A 30 -1.38 24.90 25.17
CA ALA A 30 -0.87 26.26 25.01
C ALA A 30 0.66 26.38 24.74
N GLN A 31 1.38 25.26 24.62
CA GLN A 31 2.82 25.24 24.31
C GLN A 31 3.09 24.66 22.93
N ASP A 32 2.57 23.47 22.64
CA ASP A 32 2.80 22.83 21.37
C ASP A 32 2.05 23.53 20.24
N SER A 33 2.66 23.51 19.06
CA SER A 33 2.06 23.92 17.81
C SER A 33 2.00 22.73 16.86
N VAL A 34 0.80 22.39 16.40
CA VAL A 34 0.52 21.17 15.64
C VAL A 34 0.45 21.42 14.13
N LEU A 35 1.06 20.52 13.36
CA LEU A 35 0.89 20.40 11.91
C LEU A 35 0.26 19.05 11.59
N ASP A 36 -0.90 19.06 10.92
CA ASP A 36 -1.56 17.86 10.39
C ASP A 36 -1.29 17.78 8.87
N ILE A 37 -0.53 16.76 8.45
CA ILE A 37 -0.20 16.54 7.03
C ILE A 37 -1.14 15.48 6.44
N GLY A 38 -1.82 15.85 5.34
CA GLY A 38 -2.83 15.00 4.70
C GLY A 38 -4.11 14.94 5.53
N THR A 39 -4.60 16.10 5.96
CA THR A 39 -5.71 16.19 6.94
C THR A 39 -7.00 15.53 6.47
N GLY A 40 -7.19 15.35 5.15
CA GLY A 40 -8.39 14.75 4.58
C GLY A 40 -9.66 15.51 4.99
N SER A 41 -10.48 14.90 5.82
CA SER A 41 -11.70 15.52 6.37
C SER A 41 -11.45 16.45 7.57
N GLY A 42 -10.21 16.55 8.06
CA GLY A 42 -9.86 17.36 9.23
C GLY A 42 -9.97 16.64 10.57
N LEU A 43 -10.17 15.32 10.59
CA LEU A 43 -10.43 14.59 11.84
C LEU A 43 -9.29 14.71 12.85
N LEU A 44 -8.02 14.53 12.40
CA LEU A 44 -6.86 14.62 13.30
C LEU A 44 -6.64 16.05 13.78
N ALA A 45 -6.87 17.05 12.91
CA ALA A 45 -6.84 18.46 13.30
C ALA A 45 -7.91 18.80 14.35
N LEU A 46 -9.13 18.22 14.27
CA LEU A 46 -10.15 18.37 15.31
C LEU A 46 -9.72 17.75 16.64
N TYR A 47 -9.16 16.54 16.62
CA TYR A 47 -8.63 15.90 17.84
C TYR A 47 -7.47 16.70 18.46
N ALA A 48 -6.61 17.28 17.61
CA ALA A 48 -5.56 18.18 18.09
C ALA A 48 -6.15 19.44 18.71
N ASN A 49 -7.24 20.00 18.14
CA ASN A 49 -7.90 21.19 18.67
C ASN A 49 -8.49 20.97 20.07
N GLU A 50 -9.03 19.78 20.35
CA GLU A 50 -9.51 19.42 21.68
C GLU A 50 -8.39 19.44 22.75
N CYS A 51 -7.13 19.25 22.33
CA CYS A 51 -5.97 19.33 23.22
C CYS A 51 -5.48 20.75 23.49
N THR A 52 -6.13 21.78 22.91
CA THR A 52 -5.84 23.21 23.12
C THR A 52 -4.36 23.61 22.92
N PRO A 53 -3.70 23.24 21.80
CA PRO A 53 -2.34 23.69 21.51
C PRO A 53 -2.28 25.21 21.24
N SER A 54 -1.08 25.76 21.14
CA SER A 54 -0.87 27.19 20.85
C SER A 54 -1.24 27.59 19.41
N ALA A 55 -1.17 26.65 18.47
CA ALA A 55 -1.57 26.84 17.08
C ALA A 55 -1.81 25.48 16.39
N ILE A 56 -2.70 25.44 15.39
CA ILE A 56 -2.94 24.27 14.56
C ILE A 56 -2.96 24.71 13.11
N THR A 57 -2.17 24.01 12.30
CA THR A 57 -2.21 24.13 10.85
C THR A 57 -2.42 22.74 10.26
N ALA A 58 -3.28 22.61 9.27
CA ALA A 58 -3.51 21.36 8.56
C ALA A 58 -3.36 21.59 7.06
N CYS A 59 -2.71 20.68 6.35
CA CYS A 59 -2.58 20.78 4.90
C CYS A 59 -3.17 19.58 4.18
N GLU A 60 -3.74 19.86 2.99
CA GLU A 60 -4.41 18.87 2.14
C GLU A 60 -4.19 19.21 0.66
N GLY A 61 -3.65 18.24 -0.10
CA GLY A 61 -3.38 18.43 -1.53
C GLY A 61 -4.65 18.44 -2.40
N SER A 62 -5.68 17.70 -1.99
CA SER A 62 -6.95 17.66 -2.71
C SER A 62 -7.81 18.89 -2.39
N HIS A 63 -8.08 19.73 -3.38
CA HIS A 63 -8.95 20.88 -3.21
C HIS A 63 -10.34 20.51 -2.68
N VAL A 64 -10.89 19.38 -3.10
CA VAL A 64 -12.21 18.90 -2.63
C VAL A 64 -12.18 18.56 -1.14
N MET A 65 -11.12 17.87 -0.69
CA MET A 65 -10.96 17.49 0.71
C MET A 65 -10.61 18.68 1.58
N ALA A 66 -9.75 19.59 1.12
CA ALA A 66 -9.43 20.83 1.85
C ALA A 66 -10.68 21.69 2.09
N ASN A 67 -11.55 21.84 1.08
CA ASN A 67 -12.82 22.56 1.23
C ASN A 67 -13.77 21.84 2.21
N LEU A 68 -13.80 20.49 2.16
CA LEU A 68 -14.60 19.71 3.11
C LEU A 68 -14.06 19.89 4.53
N ALA A 69 -12.75 19.83 4.74
CA ALA A 69 -12.14 20.08 6.04
C ALA A 69 -12.49 21.47 6.57
N GLN A 70 -12.43 22.50 5.72
CA GLN A 70 -12.79 23.86 6.11
C GLN A 70 -14.24 23.94 6.63
N VAL A 71 -15.21 23.35 5.91
CA VAL A 71 -16.62 23.31 6.34
C VAL A 71 -16.76 22.55 7.67
N ILE A 72 -16.04 21.43 7.82
CA ILE A 72 -16.07 20.64 9.06
C ILE A 72 -15.50 21.45 10.24
N MET A 73 -14.41 22.22 10.05
CA MET A 73 -13.89 23.12 11.10
C MET A 73 -14.91 24.16 11.52
N GLU A 74 -15.60 24.78 10.56
CA GLU A 74 -16.64 25.79 10.82
C GLU A 74 -17.82 25.21 11.59
N GLU A 75 -18.33 24.05 11.19
CA GLU A 75 -19.45 23.36 11.85
C GLU A 75 -19.12 22.87 13.27
N ASN A 76 -17.85 22.57 13.54
CA ASN A 76 -17.38 22.13 14.86
C ASN A 76 -16.80 23.27 15.72
N LEU A 77 -16.99 24.53 15.32
CA LEU A 77 -16.50 25.73 16.04
C LEU A 77 -14.97 25.72 16.26
N ALA A 78 -14.23 25.11 15.34
CA ALA A 78 -12.76 24.99 15.35
C ALA A 78 -12.10 26.00 14.39
N GLN A 79 -12.55 27.26 14.38
CA GLN A 79 -12.08 28.31 13.46
C GLN A 79 -10.60 28.68 13.66
N GLU A 80 -9.98 28.25 14.75
CA GLU A 80 -8.55 28.46 15.01
C GLU A 80 -7.65 27.53 14.23
N VAL A 81 -8.22 26.45 13.65
CA VAL A 81 -7.51 25.53 12.77
C VAL A 81 -7.35 26.13 11.39
N VAL A 82 -6.11 26.34 10.96
CA VAL A 82 -5.81 26.89 9.63
C VAL A 82 -5.68 25.76 8.62
N ILE A 83 -6.57 25.69 7.64
CA ILE A 83 -6.50 24.73 6.54
C ILE A 83 -5.76 25.34 5.34
N ILE A 84 -4.73 24.67 4.85
CA ILE A 84 -3.93 25.08 3.68
C ILE A 84 -4.12 24.04 2.57
N ASN A 85 -4.67 24.47 1.42
CA ASN A 85 -4.80 23.59 0.27
C ASN A 85 -3.50 23.55 -0.54
N LYS A 86 -2.54 22.75 -0.08
CA LYS A 86 -1.25 22.46 -0.73
C LYS A 86 -0.76 21.06 -0.34
N MET A 87 0.11 20.50 -1.17
CA MET A 87 0.97 19.40 -0.74
C MET A 87 1.96 19.88 0.31
N SER A 88 2.21 19.09 1.34
CA SER A 88 3.18 19.45 2.38
C SER A 88 4.58 19.71 1.85
N THR A 89 4.97 19.01 0.78
CA THR A 89 6.24 19.18 0.07
C THR A 89 6.39 20.51 -0.68
N ASP A 90 5.30 21.24 -0.87
CA ASP A 90 5.29 22.56 -1.54
C ASP A 90 5.21 23.72 -0.53
N MET A 91 5.27 23.41 0.78
CA MET A 91 5.12 24.39 1.86
C MET A 91 6.47 24.75 2.48
N ASP A 92 6.54 25.95 3.03
CA ASP A 92 7.64 26.37 3.90
C ASP A 92 7.14 26.82 5.30
N SER A 93 8.08 26.99 6.23
CA SER A 93 7.74 27.37 7.60
C SER A 93 7.08 28.75 7.72
N LYS A 94 7.28 29.66 6.76
CA LYS A 94 6.67 30.99 6.81
C LYS A 94 5.17 30.94 6.55
N GLU A 95 4.74 30.05 5.65
CA GLU A 95 3.32 29.85 5.32
C GLU A 95 2.52 29.33 6.51
N ILE A 96 3.18 28.57 7.38
CA ILE A 96 2.55 28.02 8.60
C ILE A 96 2.85 28.84 9.87
N GLY A 97 3.47 30.02 9.73
CA GLY A 97 3.76 30.90 10.87
C GLY A 97 4.92 30.44 11.76
N GLY A 98 5.87 29.67 11.23
CA GLY A 98 7.03 29.14 11.91
C GLY A 98 7.04 27.60 11.94
N ARG A 99 8.21 27.01 12.26
CA ARG A 99 8.32 25.55 12.41
C ARG A 99 7.45 25.06 13.57
N ARG A 100 6.83 23.91 13.41
CA ARG A 100 5.90 23.30 14.38
C ARG A 100 6.63 22.35 15.33
N SER A 101 6.15 22.27 16.57
CA SER A 101 6.73 21.37 17.58
C SER A 101 6.19 19.95 17.49
N LEU A 102 5.02 19.74 16.89
CA LEU A 102 4.39 18.44 16.72
C LEU A 102 3.81 18.31 15.31
N LEU A 103 4.14 17.22 14.63
CA LEU A 103 3.49 16.79 13.39
C LEU A 103 2.64 15.56 13.67
N VAL A 104 1.41 15.56 13.17
CA VAL A 104 0.59 14.36 13.09
C VAL A 104 0.28 14.08 11.63
N THR A 105 0.30 12.83 11.22
CA THR A 105 -0.04 12.43 9.85
C THR A 105 -0.64 11.04 9.79
N GLU A 106 -1.48 10.83 8.80
CA GLU A 106 -2.04 9.54 8.45
C GLU A 106 -2.11 9.43 6.91
N VAL A 107 -0.94 9.33 6.29
CA VAL A 107 -0.73 9.15 4.85
C VAL A 107 -0.05 7.80 4.62
N PHE A 108 -0.75 6.72 4.96
CA PHE A 108 -0.28 5.36 4.88
C PHE A 108 -1.25 4.51 4.08
N ASP A 109 -0.74 3.75 3.14
CA ASP A 109 -1.51 2.72 2.43
C ASP A 109 -1.32 1.32 3.05
N SER A 110 -1.92 0.29 2.47
CA SER A 110 -1.79 -1.10 2.94
C SER A 110 -0.36 -1.63 2.93
N GLY A 111 0.52 -1.07 2.12
CA GLY A 111 1.95 -1.37 2.05
C GLY A 111 2.82 -0.45 2.89
N LEU A 112 2.21 0.39 3.75
CA LEU A 112 2.83 1.38 4.63
C LEU A 112 3.34 2.63 3.89
N LEU A 113 4.04 2.49 2.77
CA LEU A 113 4.84 3.56 2.16
C LEU A 113 4.22 4.16 0.88
N GLY A 114 3.13 3.58 0.38
CA GLY A 114 2.60 3.87 -0.97
C GLY A 114 2.05 5.28 -1.17
N GLU A 115 1.73 6.02 -0.10
CA GLU A 115 1.24 7.40 -0.15
C GLU A 115 2.35 8.45 0.06
N HIS A 116 3.61 8.08 -0.17
CA HIS A 116 4.78 8.97 -0.12
C HIS A 116 5.06 9.58 1.27
N VAL A 117 4.72 8.86 2.34
CA VAL A 117 4.94 9.32 3.74
C VAL A 117 6.39 9.69 4.01
N LEU A 118 7.36 8.92 3.49
CA LEU A 118 8.79 9.20 3.72
C LEU A 118 9.24 10.51 3.08
N GLN A 119 8.80 10.80 1.87
CA GLN A 119 9.10 12.06 1.17
C GLN A 119 8.47 13.24 1.93
N SER A 120 7.23 13.09 2.37
CA SER A 120 6.53 14.10 3.17
C SER A 120 7.22 14.38 4.50
N LEU A 121 7.64 13.33 5.21
CA LEU A 121 8.34 13.47 6.50
C LEU A 121 9.77 14.02 6.33
N SER A 122 10.51 13.56 5.29
CA SER A 122 11.83 14.13 4.98
C SER A 122 11.74 15.64 4.74
N HIS A 123 10.80 16.08 3.88
CA HIS A 123 10.56 17.49 3.65
C HIS A 123 10.13 18.23 4.93
N ALA A 124 9.27 17.62 5.72
CA ALA A 124 8.78 18.24 6.95
C ALA A 124 9.89 18.47 7.98
N TRP A 125 10.80 17.52 8.16
CA TRP A 125 11.97 17.70 9.03
C TRP A 125 12.89 18.83 8.56
N ASP A 126 13.10 18.94 7.27
CA ASP A 126 13.94 19.98 6.69
C ASP A 126 13.31 21.38 6.82
N ASN A 127 11.98 21.51 6.67
CA ASN A 127 11.32 22.78 6.42
C ASN A 127 10.22 23.17 7.40
N LEU A 128 9.50 22.20 8.01
CA LEU A 128 8.22 22.43 8.71
C LEU A 128 8.25 22.13 10.19
N ILE A 129 9.12 21.22 10.64
CA ILE A 129 9.23 20.78 12.05
C ILE A 129 10.42 21.46 12.72
N ALA A 130 10.28 21.82 13.98
CA ALA A 130 11.38 22.31 14.81
C ALA A 130 12.38 21.19 15.11
N ASP A 131 13.66 21.52 15.34
CA ASP A 131 14.72 20.53 15.61
C ASP A 131 14.43 19.62 16.81
N SER A 132 13.68 20.12 17.81
CA SER A 132 13.19 19.35 18.98
C SER A 132 11.76 18.83 18.79
N GLY A 133 11.23 18.91 17.60
CA GLY A 133 9.84 18.51 17.29
C GLY A 133 9.62 17.02 17.40
N LYS A 134 8.35 16.62 17.30
CA LYS A 134 7.90 15.23 17.37
C LYS A 134 6.97 14.92 16.22
N VAL A 135 6.91 13.64 15.86
CA VAL A 135 6.00 13.10 14.84
C VAL A 135 5.12 12.01 15.45
N ILE A 136 3.83 12.06 15.13
CA ILE A 136 2.85 11.00 15.34
C ILE A 136 2.41 10.50 13.96
N PRO A 137 2.58 9.20 13.66
CA PRO A 137 3.16 8.11 14.46
C PRO A 137 4.63 8.30 14.77
N HIS A 138 5.08 7.75 15.92
CA HIS A 138 6.48 7.76 16.30
C HIS A 138 7.34 6.86 15.42
N SER A 139 6.84 5.66 15.11
CA SER A 139 7.57 4.66 14.31
C SER A 139 6.62 3.68 13.65
N ALA A 140 7.13 2.90 12.71
CA ALA A 140 6.40 1.81 12.06
C ALA A 140 7.24 0.56 11.91
N GLU A 141 6.56 -0.59 11.86
CA GLU A 141 7.12 -1.90 11.56
C GLU A 141 6.27 -2.54 10.47
N PHE A 142 6.90 -3.05 9.40
CA PHE A 142 6.22 -3.79 8.34
C PHE A 142 6.63 -5.25 8.35
N PHE A 143 5.65 -6.12 8.37
CA PHE A 143 5.81 -7.57 8.44
C PHE A 143 5.27 -8.24 7.20
N VAL A 144 5.80 -9.44 6.90
CA VAL A 144 5.27 -10.31 5.86
C VAL A 144 5.18 -11.75 6.35
N MET A 145 4.30 -12.54 5.73
CA MET A 145 4.22 -13.99 5.90
C MET A 145 3.72 -14.66 4.62
N GLY A 146 4.13 -15.91 4.43
CA GLY A 146 3.59 -16.78 3.39
C GLY A 146 2.25 -17.38 3.80
N ALA A 147 1.31 -17.43 2.86
CA ALA A 147 0.01 -18.02 3.08
C ALA A 147 -0.48 -18.82 1.86
N LYS A 148 -1.45 -19.69 2.09
CA LYS A 148 -2.25 -20.32 1.07
C LYS A 148 -3.67 -19.73 1.11
N CYS A 149 -4.13 -19.24 -0.05
CA CYS A 149 -5.50 -18.81 -0.27
C CYS A 149 -5.86 -19.04 -1.75
N ASP A 150 -6.43 -20.19 -2.05
CA ASP A 150 -6.71 -20.58 -3.44
C ASP A 150 -7.73 -19.63 -4.08
N HIS A 151 -8.73 -19.18 -3.31
CA HIS A 151 -9.75 -18.27 -3.80
C HIS A 151 -9.14 -16.94 -4.29
N LEU A 152 -8.26 -16.36 -3.49
CA LEU A 152 -7.59 -15.12 -3.83
C LEU A 152 -6.58 -15.33 -4.96
N TYR A 153 -5.73 -16.35 -4.87
CA TYR A 153 -4.72 -16.66 -5.88
C TYR A 153 -5.34 -16.86 -7.27
N LEU A 154 -6.42 -17.65 -7.36
CA LEU A 154 -7.10 -17.94 -8.65
C LEU A 154 -7.81 -16.71 -9.25
N LYS A 155 -8.17 -15.72 -8.42
CA LYS A 155 -8.75 -14.45 -8.90
C LYS A 155 -7.80 -13.70 -9.83
N TYR A 156 -6.49 -13.81 -9.60
CA TYR A 156 -5.45 -13.11 -10.34
C TYR A 156 -4.72 -13.99 -11.36
N GLN A 157 -5.18 -15.23 -11.55
CA GLN A 157 -4.54 -16.19 -12.45
C GLN A 157 -5.38 -16.48 -13.69
N LEU A 158 -4.70 -16.78 -14.77
CA LEU A 158 -5.36 -17.39 -15.92
C LEU A 158 -5.74 -18.84 -15.59
N ARG A 159 -7.03 -19.16 -15.69
CA ARG A 159 -7.56 -20.50 -15.42
C ARG A 159 -6.94 -21.55 -16.34
N GLN A 160 -6.77 -22.77 -15.83
CA GLN A 160 -6.18 -23.87 -16.61
C GLN A 160 -6.97 -24.17 -17.89
N SER A 161 -8.30 -24.03 -17.85
CA SER A 161 -9.16 -24.19 -19.04
C SER A 161 -8.84 -23.16 -20.12
N ALA A 162 -8.58 -21.90 -19.74
CA ALA A 162 -8.18 -20.84 -20.67
C ALA A 162 -6.76 -21.09 -21.20
N LYS A 163 -5.82 -21.49 -20.34
CA LYS A 163 -4.44 -21.85 -20.74
C LYS A 163 -4.46 -22.96 -21.79
N SER A 164 -5.28 -24.01 -21.58
CA SER A 164 -5.41 -25.12 -22.52
C SER A 164 -6.05 -24.69 -23.83
N LEU A 165 -7.13 -23.88 -23.80
CA LEU A 165 -7.82 -23.38 -24.98
C LEU A 165 -6.93 -22.50 -25.85
N LEU A 166 -6.13 -21.62 -25.22
CA LEU A 166 -5.26 -20.66 -25.89
C LEU A 166 -3.88 -21.24 -26.22
N LYS A 167 -3.58 -22.47 -25.76
CA LYS A 167 -2.26 -23.12 -25.90
C LYS A 167 -1.12 -22.24 -25.34
N ILE A 168 -1.39 -21.53 -24.25
CA ILE A 168 -0.40 -20.71 -23.56
C ILE A 168 0.58 -21.67 -22.85
N PRO A 169 1.90 -21.50 -23.08
CA PRO A 169 2.90 -22.28 -22.34
C PRO A 169 2.78 -22.02 -20.84
N LYS A 170 3.55 -22.76 -20.02
CA LYS A 170 3.55 -22.69 -18.54
C LYS A 170 3.96 -21.32 -17.97
N MET A 171 3.53 -20.22 -18.59
CA MET A 171 3.72 -18.87 -18.09
C MET A 171 2.63 -18.55 -17.07
N ALA A 172 3.02 -17.95 -15.97
CA ALA A 172 2.07 -17.34 -15.06
C ALA A 172 1.58 -16.02 -15.68
N ILE A 173 0.27 -15.85 -15.79
CA ILE A 173 -0.35 -14.58 -16.19
C ILE A 173 -1.01 -14.00 -14.96
N HIS A 174 -0.53 -12.86 -14.53
CA HIS A 174 -1.00 -12.16 -13.34
C HIS A 174 -1.69 -10.85 -13.72
N THR A 175 -2.65 -10.42 -12.92
CA THR A 175 -3.21 -9.10 -13.02
C THR A 175 -2.81 -8.25 -11.83
N LEU A 176 -1.76 -7.49 -11.99
CA LEU A 176 -1.59 -6.28 -11.20
C LEU A 176 -1.77 -5.11 -12.14
N THR A 177 -2.36 -4.03 -11.67
CA THR A 177 -2.40 -2.77 -12.41
C THR A 177 -0.97 -2.34 -12.69
N PHE A 178 -0.73 -1.77 -13.86
CA PHE A 178 0.63 -1.40 -14.25
C PHE A 178 1.20 -0.39 -13.24
N GLY A 179 2.25 -0.77 -12.52
CA GLY A 179 2.90 0.06 -11.50
C GLY A 179 2.55 -0.30 -10.05
N ASP A 180 1.55 -1.14 -9.80
CA ASP A 180 1.27 -1.64 -8.46
C ASP A 180 2.15 -2.86 -8.16
N THR A 181 2.70 -2.89 -6.95
CA THR A 181 3.60 -3.96 -6.49
C THR A 181 2.87 -4.97 -5.60
N TYR A 182 1.71 -4.61 -5.10
CA TYR A 182 0.79 -5.45 -4.32
C TYR A 182 -0.66 -5.03 -4.58
N ASP A 183 -1.60 -5.90 -4.22
CA ASP A 183 -3.03 -5.57 -4.14
C ASP A 183 -3.44 -5.35 -2.68
N CYS A 184 -4.39 -4.45 -2.47
CA CYS A 184 -4.94 -4.17 -1.15
C CYS A 184 -6.15 -5.08 -0.91
N THR A 185 -6.05 -6.02 0.01
CA THR A 185 -7.09 -7.03 0.23
C THR A 185 -7.32 -7.28 1.71
N ASP A 186 -8.58 -7.26 2.14
CA ASP A 186 -8.97 -7.66 3.49
C ASP A 186 -8.98 -9.20 3.58
N MET A 187 -7.96 -9.75 4.23
CA MET A 187 -7.79 -11.20 4.37
C MET A 187 -8.90 -11.87 5.18
N SER A 188 -9.63 -11.14 6.02
CA SER A 188 -10.77 -11.70 6.78
C SER A 188 -11.97 -12.08 5.90
N MET A 189 -12.02 -11.61 4.67
CA MET A 189 -13.07 -11.97 3.71
C MET A 189 -12.92 -13.39 3.16
N PHE A 190 -11.76 -14.03 3.36
CA PHE A 190 -11.45 -15.35 2.80
C PHE A 190 -11.42 -16.39 3.91
N LYS A 191 -12.28 -17.40 3.80
CA LYS A 191 -12.37 -18.50 4.77
C LYS A 191 -11.33 -19.60 4.54
N ASP A 192 -10.72 -19.64 3.37
CA ASP A 192 -9.74 -20.63 2.94
C ASP A 192 -8.28 -20.17 3.14
N VAL A 193 -8.07 -19.12 3.92
CA VAL A 193 -6.72 -18.65 4.25
C VAL A 193 -6.07 -19.59 5.26
N THR A 194 -4.89 -20.09 4.90
CA THR A 194 -4.00 -20.82 5.81
C THR A 194 -2.67 -20.10 5.87
N TYR A 195 -2.31 -19.62 7.06
CA TYR A 195 -1.00 -18.98 7.28
C TYR A 195 0.06 -20.07 7.40
N MET A 196 1.03 -20.04 6.49
CA MET A 196 1.98 -21.13 6.26
C MET A 196 3.35 -20.89 6.88
N THR A 197 3.70 -19.64 7.17
CA THR A 197 4.99 -19.27 7.78
C THR A 197 4.79 -18.45 9.03
N GLU A 198 5.85 -18.33 9.82
CA GLU A 198 5.94 -17.27 10.81
C GLU A 198 5.96 -15.91 10.13
N ALA A 199 5.60 -14.88 10.87
CA ALA A 199 5.74 -13.49 10.46
C ALA A 199 7.22 -13.06 10.49
N HIS A 200 7.66 -12.33 9.48
CA HIS A 200 9.02 -11.79 9.44
C HIS A 200 8.99 -10.27 9.28
N LEU A 201 9.80 -9.57 10.08
CA LEU A 201 9.95 -8.12 10.02
C LEU A 201 10.80 -7.75 8.79
N VAL A 202 10.23 -6.96 7.88
CA VAL A 202 10.91 -6.48 6.66
C VAL A 202 11.53 -5.10 6.87
N LEU A 203 10.77 -4.21 7.53
CA LEU A 203 11.16 -2.82 7.75
C LEU A 203 10.77 -2.40 9.16
N LYS A 204 11.68 -1.71 9.82
CA LYS A 204 11.44 -0.90 11.01
C LYS A 204 11.98 0.49 10.77
N ILE A 205 11.19 1.52 11.07
CA ILE A 205 11.58 2.91 10.85
C ILE A 205 11.10 3.80 12.00
N ASP A 206 11.98 4.67 12.48
CA ASP A 206 11.67 5.73 13.44
C ASP A 206 11.39 7.04 12.68
N PHE A 207 10.14 7.51 12.69
CA PHE A 207 9.75 8.75 12.01
C PHE A 207 10.23 10.00 12.77
N ASN A 208 10.69 9.85 14.01
CA ASN A 208 11.32 10.91 14.78
C ASN A 208 12.85 10.97 14.57
N ASN A 209 13.39 10.10 13.73
CA ASN A 209 14.79 10.12 13.33
C ASN A 209 14.91 10.43 11.82
N PRO A 210 15.28 11.67 11.43
CA PRO A 210 15.46 12.02 10.01
C PRO A 210 16.46 11.14 9.27
N ASP A 211 17.50 10.66 9.96
CA ASP A 211 18.53 9.80 9.34
C ASP A 211 17.96 8.42 8.96
N ASP A 212 17.06 7.84 9.78
CA ASP A 212 16.36 6.60 9.45
C ASP A 212 15.50 6.78 8.19
N ILE A 213 14.78 7.90 8.10
CA ILE A 213 13.96 8.24 6.92
C ILE A 213 14.84 8.32 5.67
N GLN A 214 15.97 9.03 5.76
CA GLN A 214 16.90 9.18 4.65
C GLN A 214 17.54 7.84 4.25
N GLN A 215 17.89 7.00 5.23
CA GLN A 215 18.44 5.67 4.97
C GLN A 215 17.47 4.81 4.14
N VAL A 216 16.19 4.79 4.52
CA VAL A 216 15.17 4.03 3.78
C VAL A 216 14.92 4.63 2.39
N LEU A 217 14.86 5.97 2.26
CA LEU A 217 14.71 6.63 0.95
C LEU A 217 15.89 6.37 0.00
N GLN A 218 17.09 6.19 0.54
CA GLN A 218 18.32 5.94 -0.24
C GLN A 218 18.61 4.46 -0.44
N GLN A 219 17.84 3.55 0.19
CA GLN A 219 18.04 2.13 0.06
C GLN A 219 17.85 1.69 -1.40
N ARG A 220 18.82 0.90 -1.91
CA ARG A 220 18.79 0.35 -3.27
C ARG A 220 18.95 -1.16 -3.29
N GLU A 221 19.51 -1.71 -2.21
CA GLU A 221 19.71 -3.15 -2.09
C GLU A 221 18.47 -3.84 -1.54
N PRO A 222 18.12 -5.01 -2.07
CA PRO A 222 17.00 -5.79 -1.54
C PRO A 222 17.25 -6.26 -0.11
N VAL A 223 16.18 -6.33 0.66
CA VAL A 223 16.13 -6.94 1.99
C VAL A 223 15.87 -8.44 1.83
N LEU A 224 16.73 -9.28 2.37
CA LEU A 224 16.50 -10.72 2.47
C LEU A 224 15.51 -11.02 3.58
N VAL A 225 14.46 -11.78 3.26
CA VAL A 225 13.37 -12.11 4.17
C VAL A 225 13.17 -13.63 4.18
N PRO A 226 13.76 -14.34 5.15
CA PRO A 226 13.59 -15.77 5.33
C PRO A 226 12.26 -16.07 6.02
N LEU A 227 11.34 -16.72 5.34
CA LEU A 227 10.04 -17.11 5.86
C LEU A 227 10.08 -18.57 6.30
N MET A 228 10.06 -18.83 7.61
CA MET A 228 10.10 -20.19 8.17
C MET A 228 8.70 -20.80 8.17
N ALA A 229 8.56 -21.96 7.50
CA ALA A 229 7.31 -22.67 7.41
C ALA A 229 6.89 -23.30 8.76
N THR A 230 5.66 -23.02 9.16
CA THR A 230 5.06 -23.59 10.39
C THR A 230 4.41 -24.96 10.16
N GLN A 231 4.15 -25.30 8.90
CA GLN A 231 3.51 -26.56 8.49
C GLN A 231 3.88 -26.89 7.04
N THR A 232 3.76 -28.18 6.70
CA THR A 232 3.92 -28.65 5.32
C THR A 232 2.71 -28.28 4.48
N GLY A 233 2.94 -27.78 3.26
CA GLY A 233 1.87 -27.43 2.32
C GLY A 233 2.32 -26.50 1.22
N GLU A 234 1.36 -25.86 0.57
CA GLU A 234 1.59 -24.92 -0.51
C GLU A 234 1.52 -23.49 0.00
N ILE A 235 2.45 -22.64 -0.44
CA ILE A 235 2.38 -21.19 -0.32
C ILE A 235 2.08 -20.64 -1.71
N ASN A 236 1.04 -19.83 -1.85
CA ASN A 236 0.65 -19.25 -3.13
C ASN A 236 0.48 -17.72 -3.11
N ILE A 237 0.54 -17.09 -1.93
CA ILE A 237 0.56 -15.64 -1.75
C ILE A 237 1.51 -15.25 -0.62
N ILE A 238 2.05 -14.02 -0.69
CA ILE A 238 2.72 -13.37 0.43
C ILE A 238 1.85 -12.22 0.90
N ILE A 239 1.61 -12.14 2.21
CA ILE A 239 0.76 -11.13 2.85
C ILE A 239 1.65 -10.20 3.66
N GLY A 240 1.46 -8.88 3.49
CA GLY A 240 2.14 -7.86 4.27
C GLY A 240 1.15 -7.06 5.11
N TRP A 241 1.59 -6.61 6.28
CA TRP A 241 0.86 -5.72 7.18
C TRP A 241 1.82 -4.90 8.02
N PHE A 242 1.31 -3.92 8.75
CA PHE A 242 2.15 -3.06 9.57
C PHE A 242 1.59 -2.84 10.98
N ASN A 243 2.50 -2.45 11.86
CA ASN A 243 2.21 -1.82 13.14
C ASN A 243 2.64 -0.36 13.07
N LEU A 244 1.76 0.56 13.49
CA LEU A 244 2.08 1.96 13.73
C LEU A 244 2.17 2.20 15.22
N HIS A 245 3.33 2.57 15.71
CA HIS A 245 3.53 3.04 17.06
C HIS A 245 3.23 4.54 17.09
N LEU A 246 2.02 4.94 17.45
CA LEU A 246 1.63 6.34 17.51
C LEU A 246 2.43 7.07 18.58
N THR A 247 2.56 6.43 19.76
CA THR A 247 3.45 6.79 20.85
C THR A 247 4.18 5.53 21.32
N LYS A 248 4.95 5.61 22.41
CA LYS A 248 5.57 4.43 23.03
C LYS A 248 4.54 3.47 23.64
N ASN A 249 3.34 3.95 23.94
CA ASN A 249 2.29 3.22 24.65
C ASN A 249 1.11 2.82 23.74
N ILE A 250 0.91 3.50 22.62
CA ILE A 250 -0.25 3.35 21.75
C ILE A 250 0.20 2.81 20.41
N ILE A 251 -0.31 1.62 20.07
CA ILE A 251 0.04 0.91 18.83
C ILE A 251 -1.24 0.54 18.09
N ILE A 252 -1.25 0.81 16.79
CA ILE A 252 -2.25 0.30 15.84
C ILE A 252 -1.62 -0.84 15.05
N THR A 253 -2.35 -1.95 14.90
CA THR A 253 -1.93 -3.04 14.03
C THR A 253 -2.91 -3.27 12.89
N THR A 254 -2.40 -3.72 11.75
CA THR A 254 -3.20 -4.25 10.63
C THR A 254 -2.97 -5.75 10.42
N ASP A 255 -2.40 -6.45 11.42
CA ASP A 255 -2.19 -7.90 11.41
C ASP A 255 -3.50 -8.64 11.11
N PRO A 256 -3.57 -9.43 10.02
CA PRO A 256 -4.78 -10.17 9.66
C PRO A 256 -5.24 -11.17 10.72
N LYS A 257 -4.37 -11.58 11.65
CA LYS A 257 -4.69 -12.50 12.75
C LYS A 257 -5.17 -11.78 14.01
N SER A 258 -5.02 -10.47 14.10
CA SER A 258 -5.45 -9.71 15.27
C SER A 258 -6.95 -9.43 15.24
N GLU A 259 -7.63 -9.69 16.33
CA GLU A 259 -9.05 -9.32 16.53
C GLU A 259 -9.23 -7.81 16.73
N ASN A 260 -8.20 -7.14 17.25
CA ASN A 260 -8.20 -5.70 17.52
C ASN A 260 -7.42 -4.90 16.48
N ARG A 261 -7.45 -5.33 15.20
CA ARG A 261 -6.80 -4.57 14.13
C ARG A 261 -7.64 -3.39 13.68
N ALA A 262 -6.97 -2.36 13.20
CA ALA A 262 -7.61 -1.31 12.42
C ALA A 262 -8.08 -1.87 11.08
N ASN A 263 -9.31 -1.53 10.69
CA ASN A 263 -9.97 -2.04 9.49
C ASN A 263 -9.95 -1.03 8.33
N ALA A 264 -9.49 0.20 8.57
CA ALA A 264 -9.32 1.21 7.53
C ALA A 264 -8.35 0.74 6.46
N TRP A 265 -7.23 0.15 6.91
CA TRP A 265 -6.23 -0.46 6.06
C TRP A 265 -6.51 -1.95 5.88
N GLN A 266 -6.35 -2.38 4.64
CA GLN A 266 -6.32 -3.78 4.26
C GLN A 266 -4.88 -4.31 4.36
N GLN A 267 -4.65 -5.59 4.04
CA GLN A 267 -3.31 -6.12 3.93
C GLN A 267 -2.76 -5.91 2.53
N ALA A 268 -1.45 -5.73 2.40
CA ALA A 268 -0.75 -5.78 1.13
C ALA A 268 -0.58 -7.24 0.71
N VAL A 269 -1.11 -7.63 -0.45
CA VAL A 269 -0.97 -8.97 -1.00
C VAL A 269 -0.05 -8.93 -2.21
N PHE A 270 1.12 -9.55 -2.07
CA PHE A 270 2.10 -9.65 -3.14
C PHE A 270 1.79 -10.87 -3.99
N LEU A 271 1.43 -10.61 -5.26
CA LEU A 271 0.94 -11.60 -6.21
C LEU A 271 2.02 -12.02 -7.23
N ASP A 272 3.13 -11.29 -7.28
CA ASP A 272 4.29 -11.64 -8.10
C ASP A 272 5.09 -12.80 -7.46
N PHE A 273 4.36 -13.83 -7.07
CA PHE A 273 4.89 -15.00 -6.40
C PHE A 273 4.43 -16.27 -7.11
N VAL A 274 5.38 -17.14 -7.43
CA VAL A 274 5.07 -18.45 -7.99
C VAL A 274 4.83 -19.44 -6.85
N SER A 275 3.66 -20.06 -6.83
CA SER A 275 3.30 -21.00 -5.76
C SER A 275 4.35 -22.09 -5.60
N ARG A 276 4.68 -22.42 -4.34
CA ARG A 276 5.69 -23.42 -3.97
C ARG A 276 5.15 -24.34 -2.88
N ASN A 277 5.45 -25.62 -3.01
CA ASN A 277 5.32 -26.55 -1.90
C ASN A 277 6.50 -26.37 -0.95
N ILE A 278 6.25 -26.41 0.33
CA ILE A 278 7.24 -26.25 1.40
C ILE A 278 6.98 -27.28 2.49
N GLU A 279 8.03 -27.76 3.13
CA GLU A 279 7.93 -28.64 4.29
C GLU A 279 7.98 -27.84 5.60
N GLN A 280 7.42 -28.39 6.67
CA GLN A 280 7.52 -27.77 7.99
C GLN A 280 8.98 -27.54 8.38
N ASN A 281 9.29 -26.37 8.93
CA ASN A 281 10.64 -25.86 9.28
C ASN A 281 11.57 -25.57 8.08
N GLU A 282 11.08 -25.71 6.86
CA GLU A 282 11.81 -25.22 5.67
C GLU A 282 11.76 -23.71 5.61
N ILE A 283 12.81 -23.08 5.10
CA ILE A 283 12.89 -21.63 4.92
C ILE A 283 12.63 -21.29 3.46
N LEU A 284 11.61 -20.47 3.22
CA LEU A 284 11.36 -19.83 1.95
C LEU A 284 12.15 -18.50 1.92
N GLU A 285 13.21 -18.45 1.14
CA GLU A 285 13.94 -17.20 0.92
C GLU A 285 13.15 -16.29 -0.02
N THR A 286 12.87 -15.07 0.43
CA THR A 286 12.24 -14.01 -0.35
C THR A 286 13.08 -12.74 -0.27
N GLN A 287 12.88 -11.83 -1.22
CA GLN A 287 13.57 -10.55 -1.26
C GLN A 287 12.58 -9.44 -1.49
N PHE A 288 12.74 -8.36 -0.75
CA PHE A 288 11.93 -7.15 -0.90
C PHE A 288 12.80 -5.95 -1.25
N LEU A 289 12.44 -5.26 -2.30
CA LEU A 289 13.03 -3.98 -2.66
C LEU A 289 12.15 -2.85 -2.14
N ILE A 290 12.75 -1.92 -1.38
CA ILE A 290 12.11 -0.68 -0.96
C ILE A 290 12.68 0.42 -1.83
N ASN A 291 11.89 0.94 -2.76
CA ASN A 291 12.34 1.96 -3.68
C ASN A 291 11.25 3.03 -3.88
N GLU A 292 11.66 4.30 -3.83
CA GLU A 292 10.77 5.45 -4.04
C GLU A 292 9.47 5.42 -3.22
N GLY A 293 9.55 4.90 -1.99
CA GLY A 293 8.39 4.77 -1.11
C GLY A 293 7.45 3.62 -1.47
N LYS A 294 7.89 2.63 -2.26
CA LYS A 294 7.13 1.42 -2.58
C LYS A 294 7.88 0.18 -2.14
N MET A 295 7.13 -0.79 -1.64
CA MET A 295 7.65 -2.11 -1.30
C MET A 295 7.30 -3.11 -2.40
N THR A 296 8.30 -3.79 -2.94
CA THR A 296 8.15 -4.72 -4.05
C THR A 296 8.75 -6.07 -3.68
N LEU A 297 7.97 -7.14 -3.78
CA LEU A 297 8.49 -8.49 -3.71
C LEU A 297 9.25 -8.81 -5.00
N LEU A 298 10.53 -9.19 -4.89
CA LEU A 298 11.31 -9.64 -6.02
C LEU A 298 11.09 -11.13 -6.23
N SER A 299 10.70 -11.51 -7.44
CA SER A 299 10.52 -12.91 -7.83
C SER A 299 11.71 -13.38 -8.66
N ASP A 300 12.26 -14.55 -8.34
CA ASP A 300 13.36 -15.18 -9.10
C ASP A 300 12.99 -15.55 -10.54
N ASN A 301 11.71 -15.46 -10.92
CA ASN A 301 11.17 -15.92 -12.19
C ASN A 301 10.34 -14.86 -12.94
N LEU A 302 10.71 -13.57 -12.85
CA LEU A 302 10.01 -12.48 -13.55
C LEU A 302 9.92 -12.69 -15.08
N ASP A 303 10.87 -13.38 -15.69
CA ASP A 303 10.89 -13.68 -17.13
C ASP A 303 9.72 -14.58 -17.57
N HIS A 304 9.03 -15.22 -16.64
CA HIS A 304 7.91 -16.12 -16.90
C HIS A 304 6.54 -15.55 -16.48
N ILE A 305 6.50 -14.30 -16.00
CA ILE A 305 5.27 -13.62 -15.58
C ILE A 305 4.87 -12.60 -16.63
N THR A 306 3.69 -12.76 -17.21
CA THR A 306 3.08 -11.76 -18.09
C THR A 306 1.97 -11.03 -17.33
N ARG A 307 2.06 -9.72 -17.23
CA ARG A 307 1.03 -8.87 -16.62
C ARG A 307 0.00 -8.47 -17.66
N VAL A 308 -1.26 -8.60 -17.30
CA VAL A 308 -2.40 -8.17 -18.13
C VAL A 308 -3.38 -7.38 -17.26
N SER A 309 -4.20 -6.52 -17.87
CA SER A 309 -5.23 -5.81 -17.09
C SER A 309 -6.27 -6.79 -16.51
N PRO A 310 -6.92 -6.43 -15.39
CA PRO A 310 -8.00 -7.22 -14.81
C PRO A 310 -9.12 -7.53 -15.79
N GLU A 311 -9.45 -6.59 -16.67
CA GLU A 311 -10.43 -6.78 -17.75
C GLU A 311 -9.96 -7.83 -18.73
N THR A 312 -8.70 -7.76 -19.18
CA THR A 312 -8.11 -8.74 -20.09
C THR A 312 -8.15 -10.14 -19.48
N LEU A 313 -7.76 -10.28 -18.20
CA LEU A 313 -7.82 -11.57 -17.52
C LEU A 313 -9.26 -12.10 -17.43
N ARG A 314 -10.23 -11.24 -17.12
CA ARG A 314 -11.64 -11.59 -17.07
C ARG A 314 -12.12 -12.13 -18.40
N PHE A 315 -11.80 -11.45 -19.51
CA PHE A 315 -12.14 -11.92 -20.86
C PHE A 315 -11.47 -13.24 -21.20
N LEU A 316 -10.18 -13.39 -20.89
CA LEU A 316 -9.45 -14.64 -21.16
C LEU A 316 -9.99 -15.82 -20.34
N ASN A 317 -10.46 -15.57 -19.11
CA ASN A 317 -11.07 -16.57 -18.24
C ASN A 317 -12.54 -16.88 -18.58
N ASP A 318 -13.21 -16.06 -19.39
CA ASP A 318 -14.50 -16.38 -19.97
C ASP A 318 -14.31 -17.33 -21.16
N ILE A 319 -14.41 -18.62 -20.88
CA ILE A 319 -14.13 -19.69 -21.85
C ILE A 319 -15.07 -19.64 -23.05
N GLU A 320 -16.35 -19.34 -22.84
CA GLU A 320 -17.35 -19.23 -23.91
C GLU A 320 -17.03 -18.07 -24.85
N TYR A 321 -16.70 -16.91 -24.27
CA TYR A 321 -16.31 -15.73 -25.04
C TYR A 321 -15.02 -15.97 -25.81
N THR A 322 -13.99 -16.48 -25.14
CA THR A 322 -12.67 -16.74 -25.73
C THR A 322 -12.75 -17.78 -26.85
N LYS A 323 -13.60 -18.82 -26.70
CA LYS A 323 -13.86 -19.82 -27.72
C LYS A 323 -14.51 -19.18 -28.93
N LYS A 324 -15.57 -18.37 -28.75
CA LYS A 324 -16.25 -17.66 -29.85
C LYS A 324 -15.30 -16.76 -30.62
N ILE A 325 -14.47 -15.98 -29.96
CA ILE A 325 -13.45 -15.12 -30.60
C ILE A 325 -12.47 -15.98 -31.42
N LYS A 326 -11.95 -17.06 -30.84
CA LYS A 326 -11.04 -17.98 -31.53
C LYS A 326 -11.68 -18.55 -32.77
N ASP A 327 -12.92 -19.02 -32.67
CA ASP A 327 -13.66 -19.58 -33.81
C ASP A 327 -13.94 -18.53 -34.91
N CYS A 328 -14.27 -17.28 -34.49
CA CYS A 328 -14.39 -16.16 -35.43
C CYS A 328 -13.08 -15.88 -36.19
N ILE A 329 -11.94 -15.82 -35.45
CA ILE A 329 -10.63 -15.59 -36.08
C ILE A 329 -10.28 -16.72 -37.05
N LEU A 330 -10.54 -17.97 -36.70
CA LEU A 330 -10.29 -19.12 -37.58
C LEU A 330 -11.17 -19.07 -38.81
N ASN A 331 -12.44 -18.70 -38.67
CA ASN A 331 -13.36 -18.55 -39.81
C ASN A 331 -12.94 -17.40 -40.72
N VAL A 332 -12.51 -16.26 -40.21
CA VAL A 332 -11.98 -15.14 -41.01
C VAL A 332 -10.70 -15.55 -41.75
N ARG A 333 -9.79 -16.29 -41.09
CA ARG A 333 -8.59 -16.84 -41.75
C ARG A 333 -8.96 -17.78 -42.93
N PHE A 334 -9.93 -18.64 -42.72
CA PHE A 334 -10.41 -19.55 -43.76
C PHE A 334 -11.02 -18.78 -44.94
N LEU A 335 -11.83 -17.76 -44.68
CA LEU A 335 -12.46 -16.92 -45.71
C LEU A 335 -11.45 -16.04 -46.47
N LEU A 336 -10.35 -15.63 -45.83
CA LEU A 336 -9.34 -14.77 -46.45
C LEU A 336 -8.15 -15.54 -47.06
N ASN A 337 -8.15 -16.87 -47.03
CA ASN A 337 -7.02 -17.72 -47.51
C ASN A 337 -5.64 -17.28 -46.94
N LEU A 338 -5.59 -16.80 -45.71
CA LEU A 338 -4.37 -16.34 -45.08
C LEU A 338 -3.64 -17.53 -44.44
N ASP A 339 -2.73 -18.15 -45.17
CA ASP A 339 -1.73 -19.07 -44.62
C ASP A 339 -0.71 -18.29 -43.77
N VAL A 340 -0.99 -18.15 -42.48
CA VAL A 340 0.01 -17.67 -41.52
C VAL A 340 0.59 -18.90 -40.83
N THR A 341 1.68 -19.40 -41.35
CA THR A 341 2.57 -20.28 -40.60
C THR A 341 3.17 -19.49 -39.42
N CYS A 342 2.75 -19.82 -38.21
CA CYS A 342 3.45 -19.33 -37.00
C CYS A 342 4.85 -19.98 -36.99
N THR A 343 5.81 -19.32 -37.58
CA THR A 343 7.22 -19.63 -37.34
C THR A 343 7.57 -19.17 -35.95
N ASN A 344 7.98 -20.10 -35.08
CA ASN A 344 8.66 -19.81 -33.82
C ASN A 344 9.94 -19.03 -34.16
N SER A 345 9.91 -17.72 -34.10
CA SER A 345 11.08 -16.89 -34.10
C SER A 345 11.24 -16.22 -32.74
N ASN A 346 12.06 -16.83 -31.92
CA ASN A 346 12.73 -16.15 -30.79
C ASN A 346 13.61 -15.03 -31.37
N SER A 347 13.07 -13.85 -31.55
CA SER A 347 13.85 -12.62 -31.69
C SER A 347 12.92 -11.40 -31.63
N PHE A 348 12.61 -10.90 -30.43
CA PHE A 348 12.18 -9.54 -30.28
C PHE A 348 13.42 -8.65 -30.18
N SER A 349 13.95 -8.23 -31.33
CA SER A 349 14.88 -7.12 -31.39
C SER A 349 14.11 -5.81 -31.25
N GLN A 350 14.54 -5.00 -30.30
CA GLN A 350 14.11 -3.62 -30.13
C GLN A 350 14.19 -2.86 -31.47
N LYS A 351 13.07 -2.38 -31.99
CA LYS A 351 13.03 -1.24 -32.89
C LYS A 351 12.25 -0.12 -32.21
N LYS A 352 13.02 0.87 -31.74
CA LYS A 352 12.51 2.21 -31.50
C LYS A 352 11.95 2.75 -32.82
N SER A 353 10.69 3.14 -32.88
CA SER A 353 10.19 4.07 -33.87
C SER A 353 9.40 5.18 -33.17
N ARG A 354 9.88 6.40 -33.45
CA ARG A 354 9.20 7.66 -33.17
C ARG A 354 7.84 7.69 -33.87
N PHE A 355 6.83 8.02 -33.12
CA PHE A 355 5.82 9.02 -33.51
C PHE A 355 5.14 9.49 -32.20
#